data_daafd1ea62436226e6f5389475401f4f
#
_entry.id   daafd1ea62436226e6f5389475401f4f
#
_cell.length_a   1.000
_cell.length_b   1.000
_cell.length_c   1.000
_cell.angle_alpha   90.00
_cell.angle_beta   90.00
_cell.angle_gamma   90.00
#
_symmetry.space_group_name_H-M   'P 1'
#
loop_
_entity.id
_entity.type
_entity.pdbx_description
1 polymer ?
#
loop_
_entity_poly.entity_id
_entity_poly.type
_entity_poly.pdbx_seq_one_letter_code
_entity_poly.pdbx_strand_id
1 'polypeptide(L)'
;MSLRIMVVDDSQATRRVVSALVGSRWTVCGSAENGKTAVKKFMELRPDLVLLDLGMPDIDGIEVGRQIHAIDASTPLILFTLSDPWGLEAPARKAGFTHVISKSEPWKLLDSIKEIVEGLERGHDEASGDTSKHGRSRRDGSVN
;
A
#
# COMPACT_ATOMS: atom_id res chain seq x y z
N MET A 1 -14.62 -4.15 -9.40
CA MET A 1 -13.15 -4.34 -9.50
C MET A 1 -12.64 -4.98 -8.23
N SER A 2 -11.86 -6.03 -8.36
CA SER A 2 -11.24 -6.67 -7.20
C SER A 2 -9.85 -6.10 -6.99
N LEU A 3 -9.63 -5.50 -5.83
CA LEU A 3 -8.34 -4.94 -5.48
C LEU A 3 -7.31 -6.06 -5.32
N ARG A 4 -6.17 -5.91 -5.95
CA ARG A 4 -5.08 -6.90 -5.90
C ARG A 4 -4.02 -6.44 -4.91
N ILE A 5 -3.79 -7.24 -3.89
CA ILE A 5 -2.91 -6.88 -2.78
C ILE A 5 -1.71 -7.81 -2.72
N MET A 6 -0.51 -7.25 -2.55
CA MET A 6 0.70 -8.01 -2.29
C MET A 6 1.05 -7.87 -0.81
N VAL A 7 1.37 -9.00 -0.16
CA VAL A 7 1.69 -9.04 1.27
C VAL A 7 3.17 -9.35 1.45
N VAL A 8 3.89 -8.48 2.14
CA VAL A 8 5.33 -8.60 2.36
C VAL A 8 5.61 -8.68 3.86
N ASP A 9 6.11 -9.82 4.32
CA ASP A 9 6.41 -10.06 5.73
C ASP A 9 7.35 -11.28 5.81
N ASP A 10 8.37 -11.23 6.65
CA ASP A 10 9.31 -12.35 6.74
C ASP A 10 8.74 -13.55 7.50
N SER A 11 7.67 -13.37 8.26
CA SER A 11 7.01 -14.44 9.00
C SER A 11 5.97 -15.14 8.12
N GLN A 12 6.17 -16.42 7.85
CA GLN A 12 5.20 -17.21 7.09
C GLN A 12 3.84 -17.24 7.77
N ALA A 13 3.85 -17.38 9.11
CA ALA A 13 2.61 -17.41 9.88
C ALA A 13 1.85 -16.08 9.72
N THR A 14 2.55 -14.96 9.80
CA THR A 14 1.92 -13.65 9.62
C THR A 14 1.39 -13.48 8.21
N ARG A 15 2.16 -13.91 7.19
CA ARG A 15 1.68 -13.83 5.80
C ARG A 15 0.38 -14.60 5.61
N ARG A 16 0.28 -15.78 6.23
CA ARG A 16 -0.95 -16.59 6.15
C ARG A 16 -2.13 -15.90 6.81
N VAL A 17 -1.92 -15.36 8.01
CA VAL A 17 -2.98 -14.68 8.75
C VAL A 17 -3.46 -13.44 8.01
N VAL A 18 -2.52 -12.61 7.58
CA VAL A 18 -2.84 -11.37 6.86
C VAL A 18 -3.51 -11.69 5.53
N SER A 19 -2.99 -12.68 4.81
CA SER A 19 -3.57 -13.06 3.52
C SER A 19 -5.00 -13.57 3.66
N ALA A 20 -5.28 -14.34 4.73
CA ALA A 20 -6.65 -14.80 5.00
C ALA A 20 -7.56 -13.63 5.34
N LEU A 21 -7.05 -12.70 6.17
CA LEU A 21 -7.83 -11.56 6.61
C LEU A 21 -8.25 -10.67 5.43
N VAL A 22 -7.29 -10.27 4.60
CA VAL A 22 -7.60 -9.38 3.47
C VAL A 22 -8.22 -10.14 2.30
N GLY A 23 -7.88 -11.41 2.15
CA GLY A 23 -8.42 -12.29 1.10
C GLY A 23 -9.89 -12.58 1.24
N SER A 24 -10.48 -12.32 2.42
CA SER A 24 -11.91 -12.46 2.61
C SER A 24 -12.72 -11.42 1.82
N ARG A 25 -12.08 -10.31 1.43
CA ARG A 25 -12.74 -9.21 0.73
C ARG A 25 -12.08 -8.84 -0.60
N TRP A 26 -10.78 -9.03 -0.69
CA TRP A 26 -10.01 -8.61 -1.86
C TRP A 26 -9.14 -9.76 -2.33
N THR A 27 -8.37 -9.57 -3.38
CA THR A 27 -7.52 -10.60 -3.94
C THR A 27 -6.08 -10.43 -3.47
N VAL A 28 -5.51 -11.48 -2.86
CA VAL A 28 -4.07 -11.50 -2.57
C VAL A 28 -3.38 -12.06 -3.81
N CYS A 29 -2.69 -11.21 -4.54
CA CYS A 29 -2.10 -11.60 -5.81
C CYS A 29 -0.69 -12.19 -5.66
N GLY A 30 -0.10 -12.06 -4.48
CA GLY A 30 1.20 -12.65 -4.18
C GLY A 30 1.75 -12.19 -2.85
N SER A 31 2.87 -12.79 -2.45
CA SER A 31 3.51 -12.44 -1.20
C SER A 31 5.02 -12.56 -1.35
N ALA A 32 5.76 -11.92 -0.44
CA ALA A 32 7.21 -11.96 -0.42
C ALA A 32 7.69 -12.01 1.03
N GLU A 33 8.84 -12.66 1.25
CA GLU A 33 9.39 -12.87 2.59
C GLU A 33 10.59 -11.96 2.89
N ASN A 34 11.06 -11.20 1.92
CA ASN A 34 12.17 -10.27 2.11
C ASN A 34 12.05 -9.13 1.12
N GLY A 35 12.86 -8.09 1.33
CA GLY A 35 12.75 -6.88 0.54
C GLY A 35 13.13 -7.03 -0.91
N LYS A 36 14.19 -7.79 -1.18
CA LYS A 36 14.65 -8.00 -2.54
C LYS A 36 13.60 -8.70 -3.39
N THR A 37 13.03 -9.77 -2.84
CA THR A 37 11.96 -10.51 -3.50
C THR A 37 10.71 -9.63 -3.66
N ALA A 38 10.43 -8.79 -2.67
CA ALA A 38 9.25 -7.90 -2.71
C ALA A 38 9.34 -6.93 -3.89
N VAL A 39 10.49 -6.29 -4.08
CA VAL A 39 10.65 -5.33 -5.17
C VAL A 39 10.52 -6.04 -6.52
N LYS A 40 11.14 -7.20 -6.65
CA LYS A 40 11.06 -8.00 -7.89
C LYS A 40 9.62 -8.39 -8.19
N LYS A 41 8.91 -8.92 -7.19
CA LYS A 41 7.51 -9.33 -7.36
C LYS A 41 6.59 -8.16 -7.63
N PHE A 42 6.87 -7.00 -7.03
CA PHE A 42 6.10 -5.82 -7.33
C PHE A 42 6.13 -5.49 -8.82
N MET A 43 7.30 -5.55 -9.42
CA MET A 43 7.43 -5.27 -10.85
C MET A 43 6.73 -6.31 -11.72
N GLU A 44 6.74 -7.58 -11.27
CA GLU A 44 6.09 -8.66 -12.02
C GLU A 44 4.57 -8.64 -11.87
N LEU A 45 4.07 -8.45 -10.65
CA LEU A 45 2.66 -8.59 -10.33
C LEU A 45 1.85 -7.31 -10.52
N ARG A 46 2.48 -6.16 -10.36
CA ARG A 46 1.81 -4.86 -10.44
C ARG A 46 0.55 -4.82 -9.58
N PRO A 47 0.69 -5.01 -8.26
CA PRO A 47 -0.47 -4.99 -7.36
C PRO A 47 -1.08 -3.60 -7.26
N ASP A 48 -2.31 -3.54 -6.80
CA ASP A 48 -3.01 -2.26 -6.56
C ASP A 48 -2.66 -1.68 -5.20
N LEU A 49 -2.14 -2.49 -4.29
CA LEU A 49 -1.81 -2.09 -2.93
C LEU A 49 -0.75 -3.05 -2.38
N VAL A 50 0.18 -2.53 -1.59
CA VAL A 50 1.19 -3.37 -0.94
C VAL A 50 1.13 -3.19 0.57
N LEU A 51 1.07 -4.32 1.30
CA LEU A 51 1.19 -4.36 2.75
C LEU A 51 2.61 -4.80 3.09
N LEU A 52 3.31 -4.00 3.87
CA LEU A 52 4.72 -4.24 4.20
C LEU A 52 4.95 -4.27 5.69
N ASP A 53 5.68 -5.28 6.15
CA ASP A 53 6.21 -5.28 7.52
C ASP A 53 7.51 -4.47 7.55
N LEU A 54 7.83 -3.89 8.71
CA LEU A 54 9.06 -3.14 8.91
C LEU A 54 10.27 -4.06 8.97
N GLY A 55 10.20 -5.12 9.80
CA GLY A 55 11.35 -5.97 10.08
C GLY A 55 11.52 -7.09 9.08
N MET A 56 12.53 -6.99 8.22
CA MET A 56 12.86 -8.04 7.28
C MET A 56 14.37 -8.29 7.28
N PRO A 57 14.81 -9.48 6.86
CA PRO A 57 16.22 -9.86 7.10
C PRO A 57 17.24 -9.13 6.24
N ASP A 58 16.85 -8.64 5.06
CA ASP A 58 17.80 -7.98 4.16
C ASP A 58 17.74 -6.46 4.23
N ILE A 59 16.58 -5.86 3.96
CA ILE A 59 16.38 -4.41 4.07
C ILE A 59 15.05 -4.19 4.79
N ASP A 60 14.93 -3.09 5.53
CA ASP A 60 13.69 -2.87 6.28
C ASP A 60 12.54 -2.44 5.37
N GLY A 61 11.32 -2.54 5.91
CA GLY A 61 10.10 -2.28 5.14
C GLY A 61 9.98 -0.86 4.63
N ILE A 62 10.52 0.12 5.36
CA ILE A 62 10.46 1.51 4.91
C ILE A 62 11.34 1.70 3.67
N GLU A 63 12.51 1.09 3.67
CA GLU A 63 13.39 1.15 2.48
C GLU A 63 12.76 0.45 1.29
N VAL A 64 12.11 -0.71 1.52
CA VAL A 64 11.39 -1.41 0.46
C VAL A 64 10.28 -0.53 -0.11
N GLY A 65 9.53 0.12 0.77
CA GLY A 65 8.47 1.04 0.36
C GLY A 65 9.00 2.19 -0.47
N ARG A 66 10.16 2.73 -0.06
CA ARG A 66 10.78 3.81 -0.81
C ARG A 66 11.17 3.36 -2.22
N GLN A 67 11.72 2.15 -2.37
CA GLN A 67 12.08 1.61 -3.66
C GLN A 67 10.85 1.38 -4.54
N ILE A 68 9.79 0.84 -3.96
CA ILE A 68 8.53 0.62 -4.69
C ILE A 68 7.92 1.96 -5.11
N HIS A 69 7.91 2.93 -4.23
CA HIS A 69 7.38 4.27 -4.52
C HIS A 69 8.15 4.94 -5.66
N ALA A 70 9.46 4.70 -5.73
CA ALA A 70 10.27 5.23 -6.82
C ALA A 70 9.92 4.59 -8.17
N ILE A 71 9.47 3.31 -8.13
CA ILE A 71 9.06 2.60 -9.35
C ILE A 71 7.67 3.08 -9.80
N ASP A 72 6.74 3.20 -8.85
CA ASP A 72 5.37 3.60 -9.14
C ASP A 72 4.80 4.34 -7.93
N ALA A 73 4.81 5.67 -8.00
CA ALA A 73 4.36 6.52 -6.90
C ALA A 73 2.85 6.46 -6.68
N SER A 74 2.10 5.89 -7.61
CA SER A 74 0.64 5.81 -7.50
C SER A 74 0.15 4.61 -6.69
N THR A 75 1.01 3.61 -6.43
CA THR A 75 0.61 2.42 -5.68
C THR A 75 0.60 2.72 -4.18
N PRO A 76 -0.56 2.63 -3.52
CA PRO A 76 -0.63 2.83 -2.07
C PRO A 76 0.18 1.78 -1.31
N LEU A 77 0.85 2.23 -0.26
CA LEU A 77 1.67 1.38 0.60
C LEU A 77 1.17 1.51 2.04
N ILE A 78 0.97 0.37 2.71
CA ILE A 78 0.62 0.35 4.13
C ILE A 78 1.74 -0.37 4.88
N LEU A 79 2.26 0.29 5.91
CA LEU A 79 3.21 -0.35 6.82
C LEU A 79 2.39 -1.03 7.93
N PHE A 80 2.53 -2.34 8.08
CA PHE A 80 1.78 -3.14 9.05
C PHE A 80 2.79 -3.87 9.93
N THR A 81 2.97 -3.38 11.15
CA THR A 81 4.12 -3.76 11.96
C THR A 81 3.78 -3.93 13.45
N LEU A 82 4.59 -4.76 14.14
CA LEU A 82 4.50 -4.89 15.60
C LEU A 82 5.13 -3.70 16.31
N SER A 83 6.01 -2.96 15.65
CA SER A 83 6.64 -1.79 16.24
C SER A 83 5.61 -0.69 16.49
N ASP A 84 5.86 0.14 17.50
CA ASP A 84 4.97 1.26 17.81
C ASP A 84 4.93 2.23 16.60
N PRO A 85 3.74 2.52 16.08
CA PRO A 85 3.63 3.42 14.92
C PRO A 85 4.12 4.84 15.20
N TRP A 86 4.12 5.26 16.47
CA TRP A 86 4.42 6.64 16.85
C TRP A 86 5.71 7.18 16.21
N GLY A 87 6.82 6.46 16.32
CA GLY A 87 8.08 6.92 15.76
C GLY A 87 8.27 6.62 14.29
N LEU A 88 7.33 5.88 13.67
CA LEU A 88 7.47 5.41 12.30
C LEU A 88 6.68 6.24 11.31
N GLU A 89 5.70 7.03 11.76
CA GLU A 89 4.81 7.74 10.84
C GLU A 89 5.53 8.71 9.92
N ALA A 90 6.40 9.55 10.48
CA ALA A 90 7.10 10.54 9.67
C ALA A 90 8.04 9.90 8.65
N PRO A 91 8.93 8.95 9.03
CA PRO A 91 9.79 8.32 8.04
C PRO A 91 9.00 7.48 7.02
N ALA A 92 7.90 6.85 7.44
CA ALA A 92 7.08 6.08 6.52
C ALA A 92 6.41 6.99 5.47
N ARG A 93 5.81 8.10 5.90
CA ARG A 93 5.20 9.05 4.97
C ARG A 93 6.22 9.60 3.98
N LYS A 94 7.41 9.91 4.48
CA LYS A 94 8.49 10.41 3.64
C LYS A 94 8.89 9.39 2.57
N ALA A 95 8.79 8.10 2.92
CA ALA A 95 9.10 7.02 1.98
C ALA A 95 7.96 6.74 1.00
N GLY A 96 6.76 7.29 1.22
CA GLY A 96 5.63 7.10 0.32
C GLY A 96 4.48 6.27 0.88
N PHE A 97 4.57 5.85 2.16
CA PHE A 97 3.48 5.10 2.78
C PHE A 97 2.28 6.02 3.06
N THR A 98 1.09 5.49 2.86
CA THR A 98 -0.15 6.23 3.14
C THR A 98 -0.65 5.98 4.55
N HIS A 99 -0.33 4.81 5.12
CA HIS A 99 -0.81 4.41 6.44
C HIS A 99 0.26 3.63 7.18
N VAL A 100 0.27 3.76 8.52
CA VAL A 100 1.09 2.94 9.42
C VAL A 100 0.14 2.31 10.43
N ILE A 101 0.01 0.99 10.41
CA ILE A 101 -0.95 0.26 11.23
C ILE A 101 -0.22 -0.72 12.13
N SER A 102 -0.60 -0.77 13.40
CA SER A 102 -0.05 -1.73 14.34
C SER A 102 -0.65 -3.11 14.14
N LYS A 103 0.18 -4.15 14.18
CA LYS A 103 -0.30 -5.54 14.12
C LYS A 103 -1.15 -5.92 15.33
N SER A 104 -1.10 -5.12 16.40
CA SER A 104 -1.96 -5.33 17.57
C SER A 104 -3.39 -4.84 17.33
N GLU A 105 -3.62 -4.10 16.25
CA GLU A 105 -4.94 -3.57 15.91
C GLU A 105 -5.30 -3.92 14.46
N PRO A 106 -5.39 -5.23 14.15
CA PRO A 106 -5.57 -5.66 12.74
C PRO A 106 -6.88 -5.18 12.11
N TRP A 107 -7.90 -4.87 12.92
CA TRP A 107 -9.15 -4.31 12.37
C TRP A 107 -8.92 -2.97 11.67
N LYS A 108 -7.93 -2.20 12.10
CA LYS A 108 -7.61 -0.93 11.45
C LYS A 108 -7.08 -1.12 10.04
N LEU A 109 -6.48 -2.28 9.77
CA LEU A 109 -5.98 -2.59 8.44
C LEU A 109 -7.13 -2.65 7.43
N LEU A 110 -8.21 -3.34 7.78
CA LEU A 110 -9.36 -3.45 6.87
C LEU A 110 -9.99 -2.09 6.61
N ASP A 111 -10.11 -1.26 7.64
CA ASP A 111 -10.65 0.09 7.49
C ASP A 111 -9.77 0.94 6.57
N SER A 112 -8.45 0.84 6.72
CA SER A 112 -7.52 1.60 5.90
C SER A 112 -7.58 1.18 4.44
N ILE A 113 -7.66 -0.12 4.18
CA ILE A 113 -7.79 -0.62 2.82
C ILE A 113 -9.10 -0.13 2.20
N LYS A 114 -10.17 -0.16 2.98
CA LYS A 114 -11.47 0.32 2.53
C LYS A 114 -11.42 1.79 2.13
N GLU A 115 -10.76 2.62 2.93
CA GLU A 115 -10.56 4.03 2.59
C GLU A 115 -9.80 4.20 1.27
N ILE A 116 -8.77 3.39 1.07
CA ILE A 116 -7.96 3.45 -0.15
C ILE A 116 -8.82 3.06 -1.35
N VAL A 117 -9.61 1.98 -1.23
CA VAL A 117 -10.51 1.54 -2.31
C VAL A 117 -11.50 2.65 -2.67
N GLU A 118 -12.09 3.28 -1.67
CA GLU A 118 -13.04 4.38 -1.89
C GLU A 118 -12.35 5.56 -2.58
N GLY A 119 -11.12 5.86 -2.19
CA GLY A 119 -10.36 6.91 -2.83
C GLY A 119 -10.04 6.62 -4.29
N LEU A 120 -9.68 5.37 -4.60
CA LEU A 120 -9.40 4.96 -5.97
C LEU A 120 -10.66 5.02 -6.83
N GLU A 121 -11.80 4.60 -6.28
CA GLU A 121 -13.06 4.65 -7.00
C GLU A 121 -13.50 6.09 -7.28
N ARG A 122 -13.34 6.97 -6.29
CA ARG A 122 -13.64 8.39 -6.49
C ARG A 122 -12.72 9.01 -7.54
N GLY A 123 -11.43 8.71 -7.47
CA GLY A 123 -10.47 9.21 -8.43
C GLY A 123 -10.79 8.75 -9.85
N HIS A 124 -11.20 7.50 -10.00
CA HIS A 124 -11.59 6.96 -11.30
C HIS A 124 -12.85 7.65 -11.82
N ASP A 125 -13.85 7.84 -10.93
CA ASP A 125 -15.08 8.51 -11.29
C ASP A 125 -14.82 9.98 -11.69
N GLU A 126 -13.97 10.66 -10.95
CA GLU A 126 -13.60 12.01 -11.27
C GLU A 126 -12.89 12.11 -12.62
N ALA A 127 -11.99 11.17 -12.88
CA ALA A 127 -11.29 11.12 -14.16
C ALA A 127 -12.26 10.88 -15.31
N SER A 128 -13.26 10.00 -15.09
CA SER A 128 -14.29 9.74 -16.09
C SER A 128 -15.18 10.96 -16.32
N GLY A 129 -15.49 11.67 -15.23
CA GLY A 129 -16.35 12.85 -15.31
C GLY A 129 -15.67 14.03 -15.95
N ASP A 130 -14.35 14.05 -16.00
CA ASP A 130 -13.58 15.17 -16.49
C ASP A 130 -13.28 15.04 -17.99
N THR A 131 -14.10 14.43 -18.72
CA THR A 131 -13.85 14.23 -20.15
C THR A 131 -13.90 15.51 -20.95
N SER A 132 -14.51 16.53 -20.43
CA SER A 132 -14.77 17.74 -21.22
C SER A 132 -13.98 18.94 -20.75
N LYS A 133 -13.19 18.81 -19.83
CA LYS A 133 -12.53 19.98 -19.32
C LYS A 133 -11.08 19.98 -19.42
N HIS A 134 -11.25 20.09 -19.00
CA HIS A 134 -10.20 20.12 -18.81
C HIS A 134 -9.58 20.54 -18.40
N GLY A 135 -9.31 20.87 -18.37
CA GLY A 135 -8.64 20.99 -17.99
C GLY A 135 -8.25 21.57 -16.97
N ARG A 136 -8.41 21.83 -16.44
CA ARG A 136 -8.06 22.17 -15.64
C ARG A 136 -7.52 22.55 -14.86
N SER A 137 -7.61 22.71 -14.50
CA SER A 137 -7.21 22.88 -13.96
C SER A 137 -6.79 23.11 -13.00
N ARG A 138 -6.63 23.33 -12.66
CA ARG A 138 -6.24 23.20 -12.04
C ARG A 138 -5.76 23.55 -11.48
N ARG A 139 -5.79 23.74 -11.43
CA ARG A 139 -5.40 23.81 -11.21
C ARG A 139 -4.95 24.32 -10.84
N ASP A 140 -5.25 24.76 -10.97
CA ASP A 140 -4.92 25.01 -10.93
C ASP A 140 -4.64 25.19 -10.33
N GLY A 141 -4.86 25.63 -10.24
CA GLY A 141 -4.60 25.47 -10.01
C GLY A 141 -4.46 25.60 -9.31
N SER A 142 -4.48 25.81 -9.26
CA SER A 142 -4.41 25.67 -8.94
C SER A 142 -4.26 25.54 -8.39
N VAL A 143 -4.36 25.83 -8.40
CA VAL A 143 -4.30 25.43 -8.28
C VAL A 143 -3.98 25.32 -7.82
N ASN A 144 -4.00 25.77 -7.80
CA ASN A 144 -3.77 25.43 -7.72
C ASN A 144 -3.40 25.28 -7.35
#